data_9bac3dcb72ad7d65bdcc7a575e87ff43
#
_entry.id   9bac3dcb72ad7d65bdcc7a575e87ff43
#
_cell.length_a   1.000
_cell.length_b   1.000
_cell.length_c   1.000
_cell.angle_alpha   90.00
_cell.angle_beta   90.00
_cell.angle_gamma   90.00
#
_symmetry.space_group_name_H-M   'P 1'
#
loop_
_entity.id
_entity.type
_entity.pdbx_description
1 polymer ?
#
loop_
_entity_poly.entity_id
_entity_poly.type
_entity_poly.pdbx_seq_one_letter_code
_entity_poly.pdbx_strand_id
1 'polypeptide(L)'
;MPDIKMQKEIERRRTFAIISHPDAGKTTLTEKLLLYGGAIQQAGSVKGKATARHAVSDWMELEKQRGISITSSVMQFEYNGYCINILDTPGHQDFSEDTYRTLMAADSAVMVIDAAKGIEPQTRKLFKICAMRHIPIFTFINKLDREARSPYELMEELENEFGIGTYPMNWPIGCGQDFKGVYDREARQILAFNEFHRGQSRIKAIECSLEDTQLLDELIGHRLRESLTDDIELLDGAGYEFDIEEVRKGRLSPVFFGSALNNFGVEPFLLSFLDMTMPPLPRLTTEDVVDPFDERFSAFVFKIQANMNKAHRDRIAFMRICSGRFERDREYMHMQGGKTLRLAQPQQLMAQERAIIDTAYAGDIIGVFDPGIFSIGDTICEKGMNVTFEGIPTFAPEHFAAVERVDTMKRKQFEKGIMQIAQEGAIQIFHEPYTGVEEVIVGVVGVLQFEVLEYRLKSEYGVDIRRRSMPYEVVRWVENEDIDIKSLNLTSDTKWVQDFRGNNLLLFTSPWCVNWALQKNEGLQLREFNRD
;
A
#
# COMPACT_ATOMS: atom_id res chain seq x y z
N MET A 1 -20.29 -17.88 -25.42
CA MET A 1 -20.83 -16.55 -25.05
C MET A 1 -20.12 -16.17 -23.78
N PRO A 2 -19.64 -14.94 -23.62
CA PRO A 2 -19.00 -14.54 -22.38
C PRO A 2 -19.94 -14.74 -21.20
N ASP A 3 -19.40 -15.18 -20.06
CA ASP A 3 -20.19 -15.35 -18.82
C ASP A 3 -20.64 -13.97 -18.30
N ILE A 4 -21.87 -13.58 -18.65
CA ILE A 4 -22.47 -12.29 -18.30
C ILE A 4 -22.45 -12.07 -16.77
N LYS A 5 -22.59 -13.15 -15.99
CA LYS A 5 -22.53 -13.06 -14.52
C LYS A 5 -21.11 -12.69 -14.06
N MET A 6 -20.11 -13.32 -14.64
CA MET A 6 -18.71 -13.02 -14.35
C MET A 6 -18.37 -11.57 -14.73
N GLN A 7 -18.79 -11.10 -15.90
CA GLN A 7 -18.54 -9.72 -16.34
C GLN A 7 -19.12 -8.70 -15.35
N LYS A 8 -20.39 -8.87 -14.93
CA LYS A 8 -21.03 -8.00 -13.93
C LYS A 8 -20.30 -8.02 -12.58
N GLU A 9 -19.81 -9.20 -12.18
CA GLU A 9 -19.04 -9.32 -10.95
C GLU A 9 -17.69 -8.60 -11.06
N ILE A 10 -17.01 -8.64 -12.19
CA ILE A 10 -15.76 -7.92 -12.42
C ILE A 10 -16.03 -6.41 -12.48
N GLU A 11 -17.04 -5.96 -13.22
CA GLU A 11 -17.38 -4.54 -13.40
C GLU A 11 -17.68 -3.81 -12.07
N ARG A 12 -18.25 -4.49 -11.08
CA ARG A 12 -18.56 -3.88 -9.77
C ARG A 12 -17.38 -3.84 -8.80
N ARG A 13 -16.21 -4.39 -9.15
CA ARG A 13 -15.03 -4.41 -8.26
C ARG A 13 -14.22 -3.14 -8.34
N ARG A 14 -13.79 -2.68 -7.16
CA ARG A 14 -12.90 -1.52 -7.00
C ARG A 14 -11.80 -1.89 -6.02
N THR A 15 -10.55 -1.84 -6.48
CA THR A 15 -9.40 -2.17 -5.66
C THR A 15 -8.45 -0.99 -5.63
N PHE A 16 -8.30 -0.39 -4.48
CA PHE A 16 -7.47 0.80 -4.33
C PHE A 16 -6.60 0.76 -3.08
N ALA A 17 -5.47 1.42 -3.16
CA ALA A 17 -4.57 1.61 -2.04
C ALA A 17 -4.78 3.00 -1.41
N ILE A 18 -4.64 3.09 -0.09
CA ILE A 18 -4.59 4.36 0.61
C ILE A 18 -3.15 4.64 1.00
N ILE A 19 -2.60 5.74 0.49
CA ILE A 19 -1.21 6.16 0.67
C ILE A 19 -1.12 7.53 1.34
N SER A 20 -0.11 7.73 2.16
CA SER A 20 0.12 9.02 2.83
C SER A 20 1.49 9.10 3.48
N HIS A 21 1.90 10.29 3.87
CA HIS A 21 2.91 10.49 4.89
C HIS A 21 2.39 10.02 6.27
N PRO A 22 3.26 9.59 7.21
CA PRO A 22 2.85 9.30 8.59
C PRO A 22 2.05 10.45 9.22
N ASP A 23 1.07 10.10 10.01
CA ASP A 23 0.18 11.06 10.71
C ASP A 23 -0.75 11.92 9.81
N ALA A 24 -0.77 11.77 8.48
CA ALA A 24 -1.72 12.51 7.62
C ALA A 24 -3.19 12.10 7.84
N GLY A 25 -3.43 11.00 8.54
CA GLY A 25 -4.76 10.50 8.90
C GLY A 25 -5.27 9.35 8.03
N LYS A 26 -4.36 8.62 7.37
CA LYS A 26 -4.65 7.46 6.54
C LYS A 26 -5.52 6.43 7.26
N THR A 27 -5.03 5.88 8.37
CA THR A 27 -5.76 4.87 9.15
C THR A 27 -7.12 5.38 9.63
N THR A 28 -7.20 6.68 9.98
CA THR A 28 -8.49 7.29 10.33
C THR A 28 -9.44 7.28 9.14
N LEU A 29 -8.99 7.66 7.94
CA LEU A 29 -9.81 7.63 6.73
C LEU A 29 -10.26 6.20 6.41
N THR A 30 -9.33 5.23 6.45
CA THR A 30 -9.64 3.81 6.24
C THR A 30 -10.75 3.32 7.18
N GLU A 31 -10.66 3.60 8.47
CA GLU A 31 -11.68 3.25 9.47
C GLU A 31 -13.04 3.90 9.17
N LYS A 32 -13.03 5.12 8.62
CA LYS A 32 -14.29 5.80 8.24
C LYS A 32 -14.91 5.19 6.99
N LEU A 33 -14.11 4.83 5.99
CA LEU A 33 -14.61 4.13 4.80
C LEU A 33 -15.25 2.78 5.18
N LEU A 34 -14.63 2.03 6.10
CA LEU A 34 -15.20 0.80 6.65
C LEU A 34 -16.50 1.04 7.43
N LEU A 35 -16.59 2.14 8.17
CA LEU A 35 -17.79 2.55 8.89
C LEU A 35 -18.95 2.85 7.92
N TYR A 36 -18.70 3.64 6.87
CA TYR A 36 -19.70 3.95 5.86
C TYR A 36 -20.08 2.72 5.03
N GLY A 37 -19.14 1.83 4.75
CA GLY A 37 -19.41 0.53 4.14
C GLY A 37 -20.19 -0.44 5.03
N GLY A 38 -20.38 -0.12 6.32
CA GLY A 38 -21.07 -1.00 7.27
C GLY A 38 -20.24 -2.22 7.70
N ALA A 39 -18.98 -2.29 7.32
CA ALA A 39 -18.07 -3.37 7.70
C ALA A 39 -17.70 -3.33 9.19
N ILE A 40 -17.77 -2.15 9.80
CA ILE A 40 -17.60 -1.96 11.25
C ILE A 40 -18.72 -1.10 11.81
N GLN A 41 -19.09 -1.34 13.07
CA GLN A 41 -20.17 -0.57 13.74
C GLN A 41 -19.66 0.75 14.34
N GLN A 42 -18.38 0.81 14.71
CA GLN A 42 -17.73 1.98 15.28
C GLN A 42 -16.29 2.05 14.82
N ALA A 43 -15.84 3.20 14.36
CA ALA A 43 -14.45 3.40 13.97
C ALA A 43 -13.52 3.38 15.17
N GLY A 44 -12.36 2.74 15.02
CA GLY A 44 -11.28 2.74 16.01
C GLY A 44 -10.46 4.03 16.00
N SER A 45 -9.48 4.13 16.89
CA SER A 45 -8.57 5.27 17.01
C SER A 45 -7.12 4.83 17.09
N VAL A 46 -6.25 5.49 16.33
CA VAL A 46 -4.79 5.23 16.33
C VAL A 46 -4.13 5.76 17.61
N LYS A 47 -4.62 6.90 18.13
CA LYS A 47 -4.08 7.56 19.35
C LYS A 47 -5.17 7.58 20.42
N GLY A 48 -5.24 6.53 21.25
CA GLY A 48 -6.17 6.43 22.36
C GLY A 48 -5.49 6.04 23.66
N LYS A 49 -6.07 6.48 24.82
CA LYS A 49 -5.69 5.91 26.12
C LYS A 49 -5.98 4.41 26.12
N ALA A 50 -5.33 3.65 26.99
CA ALA A 50 -5.37 2.17 27.08
C ALA A 50 -6.78 1.50 27.06
N THR A 51 -7.86 2.29 27.10
CA THR A 51 -9.26 1.86 27.02
C THR A 51 -9.92 2.12 25.66
N ALA A 52 -9.23 2.76 24.70
CA ALA A 52 -9.79 3.05 23.39
C ALA A 52 -9.63 1.83 22.46
N ARG A 53 -10.63 1.60 21.61
CA ARG A 53 -10.60 0.54 20.59
C ARG A 53 -9.54 0.88 19.52
N HIS A 54 -8.59 -0.01 19.28
CA HIS A 54 -7.57 0.16 18.23
C HIS A 54 -8.19 0.03 16.84
N ALA A 55 -7.50 0.59 15.84
CA ALA A 55 -7.90 0.47 14.44
C ALA A 55 -7.90 -1.00 14.00
N VAL A 56 -8.83 -1.36 13.11
CA VAL A 56 -8.97 -2.72 12.58
C VAL A 56 -7.77 -3.09 11.71
N SER A 57 -7.17 -2.11 11.05
CA SER A 57 -5.99 -2.29 10.21
C SER A 57 -4.72 -2.65 10.99
N ASP A 58 -4.60 -2.21 12.27
CA ASP A 58 -3.41 -2.41 13.09
C ASP A 58 -3.55 -3.70 13.92
N TRP A 59 -3.09 -4.81 13.39
CA TRP A 59 -3.23 -6.12 14.04
C TRP A 59 -2.03 -6.53 14.91
N MET A 60 -0.82 -6.02 14.60
CA MET A 60 0.37 -6.31 15.40
C MET A 60 0.36 -5.51 16.71
N GLU A 61 0.79 -6.15 17.80
CA GLU A 61 0.90 -5.48 19.10
C GLU A 61 1.91 -4.32 19.07
N LEU A 62 2.95 -4.43 18.25
CA LEU A 62 3.94 -3.36 18.05
C LEU A 62 3.35 -2.14 17.34
N GLU A 63 2.46 -2.35 16.36
CA GLU A 63 1.69 -1.28 15.70
C GLU A 63 0.85 -0.51 16.71
N LYS A 64 0.11 -1.24 17.56
CA LYS A 64 -0.73 -0.67 18.61
C LYS A 64 0.05 0.12 19.65
N GLN A 65 1.21 -0.40 20.06
CA GLN A 65 2.07 0.26 21.05
C GLN A 65 2.70 1.55 20.51
N ARG A 66 3.10 1.54 19.23
CA ARG A 66 3.77 2.68 18.59
C ARG A 66 2.81 3.65 17.90
N GLY A 67 1.59 3.22 17.60
CA GLY A 67 0.61 4.00 16.86
C GLY A 67 1.01 4.26 15.40
N ILE A 68 1.76 3.32 14.78
CA ILE A 68 2.17 3.36 13.37
C ILE A 68 1.84 2.01 12.73
N SER A 69 1.32 2.02 11.50
CA SER A 69 1.15 0.82 10.71
C SER A 69 2.51 0.36 10.15
N ILE A 70 2.83 -0.91 10.36
CA ILE A 70 4.10 -1.54 9.97
C ILE A 70 3.90 -2.38 8.71
N THR A 71 2.77 -3.07 8.63
CA THR A 71 2.42 -3.95 7.51
C THR A 71 1.17 -3.46 6.82
N SER A 72 1.08 -3.66 5.51
CA SER A 72 -0.16 -3.40 4.77
C SER A 72 -1.25 -4.40 5.19
N SER A 73 -2.49 -3.93 5.21
CA SER A 73 -3.66 -4.75 5.45
C SER A 73 -4.63 -4.69 4.27
N VAL A 74 -5.31 -5.80 4.06
CA VAL A 74 -6.33 -5.96 3.01
C VAL A 74 -7.69 -6.05 3.68
N MET A 75 -8.64 -5.24 3.24
CA MET A 75 -9.99 -5.23 3.77
C MET A 75 -10.98 -5.19 2.61
N GLN A 76 -12.05 -5.97 2.71
CA GLN A 76 -13.10 -6.02 1.70
C GLN A 76 -14.47 -5.78 2.33
N PHE A 77 -15.33 -5.08 1.59
CA PHE A 77 -16.73 -4.88 1.94
C PHE A 77 -17.56 -4.52 0.71
N GLU A 78 -18.88 -4.59 0.83
CA GLU A 78 -19.80 -4.14 -0.20
C GLU A 78 -20.43 -2.80 0.18
N TYR A 79 -20.51 -1.88 -0.79
CA TYR A 79 -21.14 -0.59 -0.61
C TYR A 79 -21.73 -0.09 -1.92
N ASN A 80 -22.98 0.34 -1.91
CA ASN A 80 -23.70 0.91 -3.06
C ASN A 80 -23.59 0.06 -4.35
N GLY A 81 -23.65 -1.28 -4.22
CA GLY A 81 -23.53 -2.22 -5.34
C GLY A 81 -22.09 -2.54 -5.78
N TYR A 82 -21.10 -1.82 -5.29
CA TYR A 82 -19.69 -2.09 -5.51
C TYR A 82 -19.13 -3.11 -4.52
N CYS A 83 -18.20 -3.94 -4.97
CA CYS A 83 -17.35 -4.78 -4.14
C CYS A 83 -16.00 -4.10 -4.01
N ILE A 84 -15.67 -3.65 -2.82
CA ILE A 84 -14.55 -2.76 -2.55
C ILE A 84 -13.43 -3.52 -1.84
N ASN A 85 -12.22 -3.45 -2.39
CA ASN A 85 -11.00 -3.94 -1.78
C ASN A 85 -10.11 -2.75 -1.40
N ILE A 86 -9.91 -2.50 -0.11
CA ILE A 86 -8.99 -1.48 0.40
C ILE A 86 -7.67 -2.13 0.75
N LEU A 87 -6.60 -1.55 0.24
CA LEU A 87 -5.22 -1.85 0.58
C LEU A 87 -4.69 -0.72 1.47
N ASP A 88 -4.71 -0.91 2.78
CA ASP A 88 -4.15 0.05 3.73
C ASP A 88 -2.64 -0.16 3.83
N THR A 89 -1.84 0.82 3.43
CA THR A 89 -0.37 0.71 3.33
C THR A 89 0.32 1.32 4.55
N PRO A 90 1.54 0.88 4.92
CA PRO A 90 2.33 1.59 5.92
C PRO A 90 2.61 3.04 5.49
N GLY A 91 2.51 3.99 6.42
CA GLY A 91 2.84 5.39 6.14
C GLY A 91 4.33 5.71 6.30
N HIS A 92 5.08 4.90 7.08
CA HIS A 92 6.48 5.18 7.40
C HIS A 92 7.42 4.74 6.27
N GLN A 93 8.44 5.58 5.99
CA GLN A 93 9.39 5.33 4.90
C GLN A 93 10.16 4.01 5.03
N ASP A 94 10.42 3.54 6.24
CA ASP A 94 11.13 2.29 6.51
C ASP A 94 10.38 1.05 5.99
N PHE A 95 9.08 1.19 5.71
CA PHE A 95 8.23 0.12 5.18
C PHE A 95 7.77 0.39 3.73
N SER A 96 8.51 1.25 3.00
CA SER A 96 8.17 1.63 1.63
C SER A 96 8.15 0.44 0.66
N GLU A 97 8.91 -0.60 0.91
CA GLU A 97 8.90 -1.82 0.09
C GLU A 97 7.57 -2.58 0.19
N ASP A 98 7.00 -2.74 1.40
CA ASP A 98 5.66 -3.33 1.57
C ASP A 98 4.57 -2.47 0.91
N THR A 99 4.71 -1.14 1.01
CA THR A 99 3.83 -0.20 0.31
C THR A 99 3.91 -0.37 -1.21
N TYR A 100 5.11 -0.49 -1.77
CA TYR A 100 5.31 -0.71 -3.19
C TYR A 100 4.63 -2.00 -3.68
N ARG A 101 4.90 -3.12 -2.99
CA ARG A 101 4.29 -4.43 -3.32
C ARG A 101 2.78 -4.37 -3.29
N THR A 102 2.23 -3.69 -2.31
CA THR A 102 0.78 -3.50 -2.14
C THR A 102 0.19 -2.65 -3.27
N LEU A 103 0.88 -1.58 -3.68
CA LEU A 103 0.48 -0.77 -4.83
C LEU A 103 0.46 -1.56 -6.15
N MET A 104 1.29 -2.61 -6.28
CA MET A 104 1.22 -3.50 -7.44
C MET A 104 -0.13 -4.21 -7.56
N ALA A 105 -0.85 -4.42 -6.47
CA ALA A 105 -2.16 -5.05 -6.46
C ALA A 105 -3.32 -4.06 -6.63
N ALA A 106 -3.09 -2.75 -6.59
CA ALA A 106 -4.11 -1.71 -6.71
C ALA A 106 -4.40 -1.33 -8.17
N ASP A 107 -5.61 -0.82 -8.42
CA ASP A 107 -6.04 -0.23 -9.71
C ASP A 107 -6.17 1.29 -9.62
N SER A 108 -6.24 1.85 -8.42
CA SER A 108 -6.22 3.29 -8.14
C SER A 108 -5.60 3.54 -6.76
N ALA A 109 -5.29 4.79 -6.46
CA ALA A 109 -4.76 5.18 -5.17
C ALA A 109 -5.48 6.41 -4.61
N VAL A 110 -5.72 6.41 -3.31
CA VAL A 110 -6.17 7.58 -2.55
C VAL A 110 -4.98 8.14 -1.79
N MET A 111 -4.56 9.33 -2.17
CA MET A 111 -3.46 10.06 -1.52
C MET A 111 -4.02 10.98 -0.46
N VAL A 112 -3.68 10.73 0.81
CA VAL A 112 -4.12 11.53 1.94
C VAL A 112 -3.05 12.54 2.31
N ILE A 113 -3.43 13.81 2.32
CA ILE A 113 -2.55 14.97 2.62
C ILE A 113 -3.07 15.70 3.86
N ASP A 114 -2.17 16.08 4.75
CA ASP A 114 -2.48 16.96 5.89
C ASP A 114 -2.60 18.41 5.41
N ALA A 115 -3.78 19.01 5.56
CA ALA A 115 -4.07 20.36 5.09
C ALA A 115 -3.15 21.45 5.67
N ALA A 116 -2.58 21.22 6.85
CA ALA A 116 -1.65 22.17 7.47
C ALA A 116 -0.22 22.04 6.94
N LYS A 117 0.17 20.81 6.52
CA LYS A 117 1.56 20.49 6.14
C LYS A 117 1.80 20.48 4.62
N GLY A 118 0.78 20.12 3.83
CA GLY A 118 0.91 19.92 2.38
C GLY A 118 1.69 18.66 2.01
N ILE A 119 2.50 18.73 0.97
CA ILE A 119 3.24 17.58 0.44
C ILE A 119 4.49 17.33 1.26
N GLU A 120 4.52 16.18 1.92
CA GLU A 120 5.64 15.71 2.74
C GLU A 120 6.54 14.70 1.97
N PRO A 121 7.79 14.44 2.39
CA PRO A 121 8.75 13.63 1.62
C PRO A 121 8.25 12.24 1.22
N GLN A 122 7.51 11.56 2.10
CA GLN A 122 6.98 10.23 1.78
C GLN A 122 5.87 10.29 0.72
N THR A 123 5.05 11.34 0.74
CA THR A 123 4.02 11.58 -0.29
C THR A 123 4.66 11.68 -1.68
N ARG A 124 5.80 12.40 -1.80
CA ARG A 124 6.55 12.50 -3.07
C ARG A 124 7.03 11.16 -3.59
N LYS A 125 7.57 10.31 -2.70
CA LYS A 125 8.05 8.97 -3.07
C LYS A 125 6.90 8.09 -3.57
N LEU A 126 5.79 8.08 -2.84
CA LEU A 126 4.62 7.25 -3.18
C LEU A 126 3.93 7.71 -4.46
N PHE A 127 3.85 9.03 -4.68
CA PHE A 127 3.34 9.57 -5.93
C PHE A 127 4.16 9.09 -7.13
N LYS A 128 5.50 9.16 -7.06
CA LYS A 128 6.37 8.68 -8.15
C LYS A 128 6.12 7.22 -8.48
N ILE A 129 5.90 6.38 -7.47
CA ILE A 129 5.59 4.96 -7.66
C ILE A 129 4.26 4.80 -8.42
N CYS A 130 3.21 5.51 -8.01
CA CYS A 130 1.91 5.47 -8.68
C CYS A 130 2.02 5.97 -10.13
N ALA A 131 2.74 7.07 -10.36
CA ALA A 131 2.94 7.63 -11.70
C ALA A 131 3.70 6.68 -12.63
N MET A 132 4.78 6.04 -12.14
CA MET A 132 5.54 5.02 -12.89
C MET A 132 4.67 3.82 -13.30
N ARG A 133 3.62 3.52 -12.53
CA ARG A 133 2.70 2.41 -12.75
C ARG A 133 1.41 2.84 -13.45
N HIS A 134 1.27 4.10 -13.81
CA HIS A 134 0.05 4.67 -14.39
C HIS A 134 -1.21 4.42 -13.55
N ILE A 135 -1.05 4.40 -12.22
CA ILE A 135 -2.15 4.24 -11.28
C ILE A 135 -2.83 5.61 -11.09
N PRO A 136 -4.13 5.77 -11.40
CA PRO A 136 -4.87 7.01 -11.14
C PRO A 136 -4.85 7.37 -9.66
N ILE A 137 -4.60 8.66 -9.36
CA ILE A 137 -4.49 9.16 -7.99
C ILE A 137 -5.64 10.13 -7.71
N PHE A 138 -6.35 9.86 -6.62
CA PHE A 138 -7.38 10.73 -6.04
C PHE A 138 -6.81 11.33 -4.77
N THR A 139 -6.87 12.64 -4.63
CA THR A 139 -6.27 13.34 -3.48
C THR A 139 -7.33 13.70 -2.45
N PHE A 140 -7.13 13.28 -1.20
CA PHE A 140 -7.97 13.69 -0.06
C PHE A 140 -7.17 14.60 0.88
N ILE A 141 -7.48 15.90 0.88
CA ILE A 141 -6.89 16.90 1.77
C ILE A 141 -7.65 16.87 3.09
N ASN A 142 -6.98 16.32 4.10
CA ASN A 142 -7.55 15.94 5.38
C ASN A 142 -7.21 16.95 6.50
N LYS A 143 -7.95 16.88 7.58
CA LYS A 143 -7.76 17.64 8.85
C LYS A 143 -8.14 19.11 8.74
N LEU A 144 -9.12 19.44 7.95
CA LEU A 144 -9.68 20.79 7.91
C LEU A 144 -10.39 21.23 9.21
N ASP A 145 -10.58 20.31 10.17
CA ASP A 145 -10.97 20.61 11.55
C ASP A 145 -9.89 21.33 12.37
N ARG A 146 -8.73 21.61 11.77
CA ARG A 146 -7.61 22.38 12.33
C ARG A 146 -7.27 23.53 11.40
N GLU A 147 -6.44 24.46 11.89
CA GLU A 147 -5.85 25.49 11.03
C GLU A 147 -5.14 24.82 9.85
N ALA A 148 -5.44 25.29 8.66
CA ALA A 148 -4.99 24.73 7.40
C ALA A 148 -4.42 25.82 6.49
N ARG A 149 -3.59 25.42 5.55
CA ARG A 149 -3.13 26.28 4.45
C ARG A 149 -4.29 26.55 3.48
N SER A 150 -4.13 27.59 2.67
CA SER A 150 -5.11 27.90 1.62
C SER A 150 -5.32 26.67 0.70
N PRO A 151 -6.58 26.33 0.35
CA PRO A 151 -6.86 25.28 -0.61
C PRO A 151 -6.18 25.51 -1.97
N TYR A 152 -6.10 26.77 -2.43
CA TYR A 152 -5.40 27.15 -3.66
C TYR A 152 -3.90 26.84 -3.59
N GLU A 153 -3.23 27.19 -2.49
CA GLU A 153 -1.80 26.89 -2.30
C GLU A 153 -1.52 25.38 -2.28
N LEU A 154 -2.42 24.59 -1.69
CA LEU A 154 -2.27 23.13 -1.63
C LEU A 154 -2.45 22.50 -3.01
N MET A 155 -3.37 23.00 -3.81
CA MET A 155 -3.56 22.54 -5.20
C MET A 155 -2.38 22.95 -6.09
N GLU A 156 -1.92 24.19 -5.99
CA GLU A 156 -0.74 24.68 -6.71
C GLU A 156 0.52 23.86 -6.36
N GLU A 157 0.70 23.53 -5.07
CA GLU A 157 1.80 22.67 -4.62
C GLU A 157 1.72 21.28 -5.26
N LEU A 158 0.52 20.68 -5.36
CA LEU A 158 0.30 19.38 -6.02
C LEU A 158 0.69 19.44 -7.50
N GLU A 159 0.26 20.48 -8.21
CA GLU A 159 0.53 20.66 -9.64
C GLU A 159 2.02 20.86 -9.90
N ASN A 160 2.68 21.73 -9.11
CA ASN A 160 4.09 22.03 -9.28
C ASN A 160 5.01 20.86 -8.92
N GLU A 161 4.68 20.12 -7.84
CA GLU A 161 5.52 19.01 -7.38
C GLU A 161 5.36 17.75 -8.25
N PHE A 162 4.18 17.51 -8.77
CA PHE A 162 3.83 16.26 -9.45
C PHE A 162 3.67 16.38 -10.96
N GLY A 163 3.51 17.60 -11.48
CA GLY A 163 3.33 17.84 -12.91
C GLY A 163 2.01 17.32 -13.46
N ILE A 164 0.98 17.22 -12.60
CA ILE A 164 -0.38 16.81 -12.99
C ILE A 164 -1.35 17.92 -12.69
N GLY A 165 -2.46 17.99 -13.44
CA GLY A 165 -3.55 18.91 -13.12
C GLY A 165 -4.30 18.47 -11.86
N THR A 166 -4.95 19.43 -11.19
CA THR A 166 -5.84 19.17 -10.08
C THR A 166 -7.24 19.68 -10.39
N TYR A 167 -8.27 18.95 -9.93
CA TYR A 167 -9.65 19.40 -10.02
C TYR A 167 -10.34 19.22 -8.67
N PRO A 168 -10.75 20.33 -8.02
CA PRO A 168 -11.47 20.23 -6.74
C PRO A 168 -12.90 19.74 -7.00
N MET A 169 -13.21 18.53 -6.53
CA MET A 169 -14.56 17.95 -6.61
C MET A 169 -15.50 18.61 -5.59
N ASN A 170 -14.96 19.00 -4.45
CA ASN A 170 -15.63 19.81 -3.46
C ASN A 170 -14.74 20.97 -3.01
N TRP A 171 -15.33 21.98 -2.37
CA TRP A 171 -14.61 23.11 -1.81
C TRP A 171 -14.90 23.29 -0.32
N PRO A 172 -13.91 23.53 0.54
CA PRO A 172 -14.11 23.63 1.97
C PRO A 172 -14.76 24.96 2.36
N ILE A 173 -15.65 24.92 3.33
CA ILE A 173 -16.31 26.09 3.90
C ILE A 173 -15.68 26.39 5.24
N GLY A 174 -14.67 27.28 5.23
CA GLY A 174 -13.85 27.59 6.39
C GLY A 174 -12.83 26.49 6.72
N CYS A 175 -12.08 26.69 7.80
CA CYS A 175 -11.14 25.72 8.37
C CYS A 175 -11.04 25.88 9.89
N GLY A 176 -10.46 24.91 10.59
CA GLY A 176 -10.34 24.92 12.05
C GLY A 176 -11.69 24.90 12.74
N GLN A 177 -11.90 25.82 13.65
CA GLN A 177 -13.18 25.96 14.36
C GLN A 177 -14.30 26.50 13.46
N ASP A 178 -13.94 27.19 12.39
CA ASP A 178 -14.86 27.74 11.39
C ASP A 178 -15.20 26.73 10.27
N PHE A 179 -14.70 25.50 10.31
CA PHE A 179 -15.02 24.49 9.32
C PHE A 179 -16.47 24.03 9.46
N LYS A 180 -17.33 24.44 8.53
CA LYS A 180 -18.78 24.22 8.58
C LYS A 180 -19.26 23.14 7.62
N GLY A 181 -18.46 22.77 6.64
CA GLY A 181 -18.86 21.81 5.61
C GLY A 181 -18.05 21.91 4.34
N VAL A 182 -18.59 21.35 3.29
CA VAL A 182 -18.01 21.42 1.94
C VAL A 182 -19.09 21.78 0.93
N TYR A 183 -18.69 22.47 -0.13
CA TYR A 183 -19.50 22.68 -1.33
C TYR A 183 -19.18 21.60 -2.35
N ASP A 184 -20.16 20.79 -2.73
CA ASP A 184 -20.06 19.80 -3.80
C ASP A 184 -20.23 20.52 -5.14
N ARG A 185 -19.19 20.51 -5.97
CA ARG A 185 -19.18 21.26 -7.24
C ARG A 185 -20.00 20.58 -8.32
N GLU A 186 -20.09 19.25 -8.31
CA GLU A 186 -20.86 18.47 -9.28
C GLU A 186 -22.37 18.61 -9.01
N ALA A 187 -22.77 18.36 -7.77
CA ALA A 187 -24.16 18.50 -7.35
C ALA A 187 -24.61 19.96 -7.19
N ARG A 188 -23.66 20.91 -7.14
CA ARG A 188 -23.88 22.34 -6.85
C ARG A 188 -24.64 22.56 -5.55
N GLN A 189 -24.26 21.81 -4.53
CA GLN A 189 -24.91 21.81 -3.22
C GLN A 189 -23.90 21.99 -2.08
N ILE A 190 -24.36 22.62 -1.02
CA ILE A 190 -23.60 22.72 0.22
C ILE A 190 -23.99 21.56 1.13
N LEU A 191 -22.97 20.89 1.62
CA LEU A 191 -23.09 19.83 2.61
C LEU A 191 -22.61 20.41 3.96
N ALA A 192 -23.53 20.98 4.73
CA ALA A 192 -23.24 21.59 6.02
C ALA A 192 -23.35 20.57 7.16
N PHE A 193 -22.45 20.67 8.13
CA PHE A 193 -22.38 19.77 9.28
C PHE A 193 -22.65 20.54 10.57
N ASN A 194 -23.77 20.22 11.23
CA ASN A 194 -24.29 21.02 12.36
C ASN A 194 -23.68 20.69 13.72
N GLU A 195 -22.96 19.56 13.88
CA GLU A 195 -22.48 19.15 15.19
C GLU A 195 -21.10 18.49 15.11
N PHE A 196 -20.18 18.95 15.98
CA PHE A 196 -18.90 18.28 16.21
C PHE A 196 -19.09 17.00 17.06
N HIS A 197 -19.68 15.97 16.49
CA HIS A 197 -19.58 14.63 17.06
C HIS A 197 -18.19 14.09 16.73
N ARG A 198 -17.49 13.54 17.71
CA ARG A 198 -16.14 12.95 17.57
C ARG A 198 -16.10 11.74 16.62
N GLY A 199 -16.86 11.79 15.51
CA GLY A 199 -16.77 10.92 14.36
C GLY A 199 -16.98 9.42 14.60
N GLN A 200 -17.61 9.02 15.70
CA GLN A 200 -17.86 7.60 15.99
C GLN A 200 -19.08 7.01 15.27
N SER A 201 -19.92 7.85 14.70
CA SER A 201 -21.12 7.47 13.96
C SER A 201 -21.22 8.24 12.64
N ARG A 202 -22.02 7.74 11.70
CA ARG A 202 -22.34 8.45 10.45
C ARG A 202 -23.02 9.78 10.75
N ILE A 203 -22.60 10.83 10.03
CA ILE A 203 -23.22 12.17 10.12
C ILE A 203 -24.04 12.39 8.85
N LYS A 204 -25.25 12.89 9.00
CA LYS A 204 -26.05 13.39 7.88
C LYS A 204 -25.70 14.86 7.68
N ALA A 205 -25.30 15.20 6.46
CA ALA A 205 -25.16 16.58 6.05
C ALA A 205 -26.53 17.22 5.82
N ILE A 206 -26.61 18.53 6.02
CA ILE A 206 -27.76 19.34 5.58
C ILE A 206 -27.41 19.82 4.17
N GLU A 207 -28.23 19.42 3.22
CA GLU A 207 -28.06 19.79 1.81
C GLU A 207 -28.81 21.11 1.57
N CYS A 208 -28.14 22.11 0.97
CA CYS A 208 -28.78 23.35 0.54
C CYS A 208 -28.09 23.92 -0.72
N SER A 209 -28.86 24.69 -1.51
CA SER A 209 -28.35 25.38 -2.69
C SER A 209 -27.63 26.67 -2.33
N LEU A 210 -26.67 27.11 -3.15
CA LEU A 210 -26.05 28.45 -3.07
C LEU A 210 -27.08 29.58 -3.20
N GLU A 211 -28.22 29.32 -3.84
CA GLU A 211 -29.29 30.30 -4.05
C GLU A 211 -30.10 30.57 -2.79
N ASP A 212 -30.11 29.64 -1.83
CA ASP A 212 -30.85 29.78 -0.57
C ASP A 212 -30.02 30.57 0.46
N THR A 213 -29.84 31.85 0.18
CA THR A 213 -28.98 32.75 0.96
C THR A 213 -29.40 32.86 2.42
N GLN A 214 -30.71 32.79 2.73
CA GLN A 214 -31.20 32.88 4.09
C GLN A 214 -30.81 31.64 4.91
N LEU A 215 -31.04 30.44 4.38
CA LEU A 215 -30.65 29.20 5.04
C LEU A 215 -29.13 29.10 5.18
N LEU A 216 -28.38 29.56 4.16
CA LEU A 216 -26.92 29.59 4.21
C LEU A 216 -26.38 30.53 5.29
N ASP A 217 -26.95 31.74 5.42
CA ASP A 217 -26.54 32.68 6.45
C ASP A 217 -26.82 32.11 7.87
N GLU A 218 -27.90 31.33 8.03
CA GLU A 218 -28.18 30.61 9.29
C GLU A 218 -27.19 29.47 9.57
N LEU A 219 -26.80 28.69 8.53
CA LEU A 219 -25.95 27.52 8.67
C LEU A 219 -24.46 27.83 8.79
N ILE A 220 -23.94 28.71 7.94
CA ILE A 220 -22.51 29.00 7.83
C ILE A 220 -22.14 30.45 8.17
N GLY A 221 -23.10 31.35 8.19
CA GLY A 221 -22.92 32.78 8.43
C GLY A 221 -22.55 33.56 7.16
N HIS A 222 -22.91 34.85 7.14
CA HIS A 222 -22.75 35.73 5.98
C HIS A 222 -21.32 35.79 5.45
N ARG A 223 -20.32 35.92 6.31
CA ARG A 223 -18.90 36.02 5.91
C ARG A 223 -18.42 34.78 5.14
N LEU A 224 -18.74 33.57 5.62
CA LEU A 224 -18.32 32.35 4.94
C LEU A 224 -19.11 32.11 3.63
N ARG A 225 -20.36 32.53 3.58
CA ARG A 225 -21.16 32.47 2.35
C ARG A 225 -20.56 33.38 1.25
N GLU A 226 -20.23 34.63 1.57
CA GLU A 226 -19.58 35.54 0.61
C GLU A 226 -18.26 34.98 0.12
N SER A 227 -17.37 34.57 1.04
CA SER A 227 -16.09 33.97 0.66
C SER A 227 -16.26 32.73 -0.22
N LEU A 228 -17.24 31.86 0.06
CA LEU A 228 -17.54 30.70 -0.76
C LEU A 228 -18.00 31.09 -2.16
N THR A 229 -18.85 32.10 -2.27
CA THR A 229 -19.35 32.57 -3.57
C THR A 229 -18.20 33.08 -4.45
N ASP A 230 -17.34 33.91 -3.87
CA ASP A 230 -16.14 34.45 -4.57
C ASP A 230 -15.20 33.30 -5.00
N ASP A 231 -14.96 32.33 -4.13
CA ASP A 231 -14.13 31.14 -4.42
C ASP A 231 -14.70 30.32 -5.58
N ILE A 232 -16.02 30.07 -5.60
CA ILE A 232 -16.67 29.28 -6.65
C ILE A 232 -16.64 30.02 -7.98
N GLU A 233 -16.89 31.34 -8.00
CA GLU A 233 -16.77 32.15 -9.22
C GLU A 233 -15.34 32.10 -9.79
N LEU A 234 -14.32 32.14 -8.93
CA LEU A 234 -12.93 32.02 -9.35
C LEU A 234 -12.61 30.64 -9.91
N LEU A 235 -13.06 29.58 -9.25
CA LEU A 235 -12.83 28.20 -9.68
C LEU A 235 -13.52 27.85 -11.00
N ASP A 236 -14.73 28.38 -11.21
CA ASP A 236 -15.48 28.17 -12.45
C ASP A 236 -14.91 29.01 -13.61
N GLY A 237 -14.25 30.14 -13.32
CA GLY A 237 -13.65 31.02 -14.32
C GLY A 237 -12.21 30.69 -14.71
N ALA A 238 -11.40 30.10 -13.82
CA ALA A 238 -9.96 29.96 -14.01
C ALA A 238 -9.44 28.50 -13.80
N GLY A 239 -10.29 27.57 -13.36
CA GLY A 239 -9.89 26.19 -13.08
C GLY A 239 -9.79 25.29 -14.32
N TYR A 240 -9.19 24.13 -14.15
CA TYR A 240 -9.26 23.06 -15.14
C TYR A 240 -10.70 22.61 -15.35
N GLU A 241 -11.04 22.22 -16.59
CA GLU A 241 -12.26 21.46 -16.84
C GLU A 241 -12.09 20.01 -16.32
N PHE A 242 -13.17 19.45 -15.77
CA PHE A 242 -13.15 18.05 -15.33
C PHE A 242 -13.19 17.12 -16.55
N ASP A 243 -12.16 16.30 -16.68
CA ASP A 243 -12.07 15.28 -17.72
C ASP A 243 -11.73 13.92 -17.08
N ILE A 244 -12.70 13.02 -17.08
CA ILE A 244 -12.56 11.68 -16.53
C ILE A 244 -11.49 10.84 -17.25
N GLU A 245 -11.26 11.07 -18.54
CA GLU A 245 -10.21 10.37 -19.28
C GLU A 245 -8.81 10.83 -18.87
N GLU A 246 -8.63 12.10 -18.52
CA GLU A 246 -7.36 12.59 -17.97
C GLU A 246 -7.12 12.05 -16.54
N VAL A 247 -8.19 11.86 -15.74
CA VAL A 247 -8.10 11.17 -14.44
C VAL A 247 -7.65 9.73 -14.64
N ARG A 248 -8.27 9.00 -15.56
CA ARG A 248 -7.94 7.60 -15.87
C ARG A 248 -6.50 7.42 -16.37
N LYS A 249 -5.98 8.42 -17.06
CA LYS A 249 -4.57 8.45 -17.52
C LYS A 249 -3.58 8.91 -16.45
N GLY A 250 -4.04 9.29 -15.27
CA GLY A 250 -3.21 9.81 -14.19
C GLY A 250 -2.62 11.20 -14.43
N ARG A 251 -3.24 12.01 -15.32
CA ARG A 251 -2.81 13.38 -15.65
C ARG A 251 -3.62 14.45 -14.93
N LEU A 252 -4.78 14.09 -14.39
CA LEU A 252 -5.64 14.94 -13.58
C LEU A 252 -5.94 14.20 -12.27
N SER A 253 -5.74 14.86 -11.13
CA SER A 253 -6.14 14.32 -9.82
C SER A 253 -7.41 15.01 -9.33
N PRO A 254 -8.52 14.28 -9.13
CA PRO A 254 -9.65 14.79 -8.38
C PRO A 254 -9.25 15.06 -6.94
N VAL A 255 -9.51 16.28 -6.44
CA VAL A 255 -9.16 16.72 -5.09
C VAL A 255 -10.41 16.85 -4.25
N PHE A 256 -10.39 16.25 -3.07
CA PHE A 256 -11.44 16.30 -2.06
C PHE A 256 -10.91 16.91 -0.77
N PHE A 257 -11.70 17.77 -0.17
CA PHE A 257 -11.40 18.41 1.10
C PHE A 257 -12.31 17.86 2.20
N GLY A 258 -11.74 17.63 3.40
CA GLY A 258 -12.54 17.10 4.50
C GLY A 258 -11.82 16.92 5.82
N SER A 259 -12.50 16.30 6.77
CA SER A 259 -11.95 15.84 8.04
C SER A 259 -12.38 14.41 8.34
N ALA A 260 -11.46 13.48 8.16
CA ALA A 260 -11.70 12.08 8.49
C ALA A 260 -12.03 11.89 9.99
N LEU A 261 -11.44 12.70 10.89
CA LEU A 261 -11.71 12.61 12.32
C LEU A 261 -13.19 12.85 12.64
N ASN A 262 -13.77 13.83 12.01
CA ASN A 262 -15.16 14.27 12.26
C ASN A 262 -16.17 13.70 11.26
N ASN A 263 -15.75 12.85 10.34
CA ASN A 263 -16.55 12.31 9.21
C ASN A 263 -17.02 13.36 8.19
N PHE A 264 -16.41 14.55 8.17
CA PHE A 264 -16.82 15.62 7.25
C PHE A 264 -16.24 15.38 5.84
N GLY A 265 -17.11 15.34 4.84
CA GLY A 265 -16.73 15.11 3.44
C GLY A 265 -16.33 13.66 3.09
N VAL A 266 -16.39 12.70 4.03
CA VAL A 266 -15.92 11.33 3.79
C VAL A 266 -16.90 10.50 2.97
N GLU A 267 -18.21 10.56 3.27
CA GLU A 267 -19.22 9.82 2.51
C GLU A 267 -19.36 10.36 1.07
N PRO A 268 -19.47 11.68 0.84
CA PRO A 268 -19.45 12.25 -0.50
C PRO A 268 -18.20 11.88 -1.29
N PHE A 269 -17.03 11.93 -0.64
CA PHE A 269 -15.78 11.44 -1.24
C PHE A 269 -15.91 9.98 -1.69
N LEU A 270 -16.38 9.09 -0.83
CA LEU A 270 -16.49 7.66 -1.17
C LEU A 270 -17.42 7.43 -2.37
N LEU A 271 -18.55 8.11 -2.42
CA LEU A 271 -19.51 7.98 -3.51
C LEU A 271 -18.92 8.46 -4.84
N SER A 272 -18.43 9.69 -4.90
CA SER A 272 -17.80 10.26 -6.10
C SER A 272 -16.57 9.47 -6.55
N PHE A 273 -15.74 9.02 -5.59
CA PHE A 273 -14.57 8.19 -5.87
C PHE A 273 -14.96 6.87 -6.55
N LEU A 274 -15.98 6.17 -6.05
CA LEU A 274 -16.43 4.89 -6.62
C LEU A 274 -16.98 5.04 -8.03
N ASP A 275 -17.68 6.13 -8.31
CA ASP A 275 -18.25 6.41 -9.64
C ASP A 275 -17.17 6.76 -10.68
N MET A 276 -16.08 7.42 -10.25
CA MET A 276 -14.96 7.80 -11.12
C MET A 276 -13.95 6.67 -11.34
N THR A 277 -13.82 5.73 -10.37
CA THR A 277 -12.84 4.64 -10.48
C THR A 277 -13.27 3.59 -11.50
N MET A 278 -12.26 3.00 -12.16
CA MET A 278 -12.49 1.95 -13.14
C MET A 278 -12.63 0.57 -12.49
N PRO A 279 -13.27 -0.39 -13.19
CA PRO A 279 -13.11 -1.81 -12.90
C PRO A 279 -11.63 -2.22 -12.91
N PRO A 280 -11.29 -3.47 -12.53
CA PRO A 280 -9.92 -3.96 -12.57
C PRO A 280 -9.23 -3.66 -13.90
N LEU A 281 -7.99 -3.17 -13.81
CA LEU A 281 -7.20 -2.80 -14.98
C LEU A 281 -6.46 -4.02 -15.57
N PRO A 282 -6.20 -4.03 -16.90
CA PRO A 282 -5.32 -5.00 -17.53
C PRO A 282 -3.93 -5.02 -16.88
N ARG A 283 -3.30 -6.20 -16.85
CA ARG A 283 -1.98 -6.41 -16.22
C ARG A 283 -0.94 -6.89 -17.22
N LEU A 284 0.22 -6.25 -17.15
CA LEU A 284 1.38 -6.62 -17.96
C LEU A 284 1.94 -8.00 -17.51
N THR A 285 2.32 -8.78 -18.48
CA THR A 285 3.07 -10.03 -18.32
C THR A 285 4.42 -9.92 -19.02
N THR A 286 5.24 -10.94 -18.92
CA THR A 286 6.53 -10.97 -19.60
C THR A 286 6.42 -10.97 -21.14
N GLU A 287 5.28 -11.37 -21.69
CA GLU A 287 5.07 -11.53 -23.14
C GLU A 287 3.90 -10.68 -23.68
N ASP A 288 2.87 -10.42 -22.86
CA ASP A 288 1.61 -9.82 -23.33
C ASP A 288 0.89 -9.07 -22.19
N VAL A 289 -0.37 -8.74 -22.38
CA VAL A 289 -1.28 -8.09 -21.42
C VAL A 289 -2.44 -9.03 -21.13
N VAL A 290 -2.73 -9.26 -19.85
CA VAL A 290 -3.91 -10.03 -19.42
C VAL A 290 -5.09 -9.09 -19.21
N ASP A 291 -6.19 -9.35 -19.93
CA ASP A 291 -7.46 -8.66 -19.76
C ASP A 291 -8.21 -9.23 -18.54
N PRO A 292 -8.70 -8.40 -17.62
CA PRO A 292 -9.51 -8.85 -16.48
C PRO A 292 -10.75 -9.68 -16.86
N PHE A 293 -11.30 -9.43 -18.05
CA PHE A 293 -12.48 -10.12 -18.57
C PHE A 293 -12.17 -11.44 -19.31
N ASP A 294 -10.89 -11.84 -19.43
CA ASP A 294 -10.55 -13.21 -19.88
C ASP A 294 -11.19 -14.22 -18.92
N GLU A 295 -11.89 -15.24 -19.44
CA GLU A 295 -12.60 -16.23 -18.62
C GLU A 295 -11.64 -17.13 -17.82
N ARG A 296 -10.39 -17.25 -18.27
CA ARG A 296 -9.36 -18.05 -17.62
C ARG A 296 -8.79 -17.33 -16.41
N PHE A 297 -8.68 -18.05 -15.31
CA PHE A 297 -8.15 -17.53 -14.07
C PHE A 297 -6.65 -17.26 -14.16
N SER A 298 -6.25 -16.07 -13.72
CA SER A 298 -4.85 -15.76 -13.40
C SER A 298 -4.75 -14.83 -12.18
N ALA A 299 -3.68 -14.99 -11.42
CA ALA A 299 -3.39 -14.20 -10.22
C ALA A 299 -1.89 -14.12 -9.96
N PHE A 300 -1.44 -13.14 -9.19
CA PHE A 300 -0.07 -13.08 -8.69
C PHE A 300 -0.03 -12.87 -7.18
N VAL A 301 1.03 -13.39 -6.55
CA VAL A 301 1.32 -13.23 -5.12
C VAL A 301 2.02 -11.89 -4.90
N PHE A 302 1.40 -10.97 -4.18
CA PHE A 302 2.03 -9.68 -3.89
C PHE A 302 2.50 -9.55 -2.43
N LYS A 303 2.00 -10.42 -1.54
CA LYS A 303 2.32 -10.40 -0.12
C LYS A 303 2.27 -11.79 0.47
N ILE A 304 3.20 -12.08 1.38
CA ILE A 304 3.18 -13.27 2.24
C ILE A 304 3.22 -12.80 3.69
N GLN A 305 2.41 -13.41 4.53
CA GLN A 305 2.34 -13.07 5.94
C GLN A 305 2.20 -14.31 6.79
N ALA A 306 3.08 -14.43 7.80
CA ALA A 306 3.07 -15.56 8.73
C ALA A 306 2.65 -15.14 10.13
N ASN A 307 2.23 -16.13 10.92
CA ASN A 307 1.94 -15.99 12.36
C ASN A 307 0.90 -14.90 12.70
N MET A 308 -0.04 -14.62 11.80
CA MET A 308 -1.15 -13.71 12.10
C MET A 308 -1.98 -14.20 13.29
N ASN A 309 -2.10 -15.51 13.45
CA ASN A 309 -2.65 -16.14 14.64
C ASN A 309 -1.54 -16.87 15.40
N LYS A 310 -1.16 -16.38 16.59
CA LYS A 310 -0.13 -16.98 17.45
C LYS A 310 -0.41 -18.44 17.82
N ALA A 311 -1.70 -18.84 17.83
CA ALA A 311 -2.10 -20.20 18.18
C ALA A 311 -1.89 -21.23 17.05
N HIS A 312 -1.91 -20.80 15.79
CA HIS A 312 -1.94 -21.71 14.64
C HIS A 312 -0.70 -21.66 13.75
N ARG A 313 0.24 -20.73 13.97
CA ARG A 313 1.46 -20.57 13.15
C ARG A 313 1.18 -20.67 11.65
N ASP A 314 0.10 -20.00 11.23
CA ASP A 314 -0.35 -19.98 9.86
C ASP A 314 0.57 -19.09 8.98
N ARG A 315 0.71 -19.47 7.71
CA ARG A 315 1.33 -18.66 6.69
C ARG A 315 0.32 -18.48 5.56
N ILE A 316 0.09 -17.23 5.15
CA ILE A 316 -0.90 -16.88 4.14
C ILE A 316 -0.20 -16.15 3.00
N ALA A 317 -0.43 -16.59 1.78
CA ALA A 317 -0.08 -15.87 0.57
C ALA A 317 -1.28 -15.07 0.09
N PHE A 318 -1.11 -13.75 -0.08
CA PHE A 318 -2.12 -12.86 -0.62
C PHE A 318 -1.94 -12.73 -2.12
N MET A 319 -3.00 -13.05 -2.86
CA MET A 319 -3.01 -13.07 -4.31
C MET A 319 -4.00 -12.04 -4.84
N ARG A 320 -3.56 -11.23 -5.80
CA ARG A 320 -4.43 -10.39 -6.62
C ARG A 320 -4.90 -11.20 -7.82
N ILE A 321 -6.21 -11.36 -7.99
CA ILE A 321 -6.81 -11.98 -9.17
C ILE A 321 -6.79 -10.97 -10.32
N CYS A 322 -6.14 -11.33 -11.42
CA CYS A 322 -5.96 -10.47 -12.59
C CYS A 322 -6.94 -10.75 -13.70
N SER A 323 -7.39 -12.02 -13.85
CA SER A 323 -8.42 -12.39 -14.84
C SER A 323 -9.29 -13.54 -14.36
N GLY A 324 -10.48 -13.63 -14.92
CA GLY A 324 -11.38 -14.74 -14.76
C GLY A 324 -11.97 -14.91 -13.38
N ARG A 325 -12.23 -16.17 -13.04
CA ARG A 325 -12.88 -16.57 -11.80
C ARG A 325 -12.05 -17.63 -11.06
N PHE A 326 -11.74 -17.37 -9.81
CA PHE A 326 -11.26 -18.37 -8.87
C PHE A 326 -12.41 -19.28 -8.43
N GLU A 327 -12.17 -20.58 -8.39
CA GLU A 327 -13.07 -21.59 -7.85
C GLU A 327 -12.33 -22.47 -6.84
N ARG A 328 -12.92 -22.64 -5.67
CA ARG A 328 -12.40 -23.53 -4.62
C ARG A 328 -12.31 -24.97 -5.14
N ASP A 329 -11.33 -25.70 -4.65
CA ASP A 329 -11.06 -27.12 -4.99
C ASP A 329 -10.62 -27.41 -6.43
N ARG A 330 -10.53 -26.38 -7.28
CA ARG A 330 -9.95 -26.48 -8.62
C ARG A 330 -8.43 -26.52 -8.58
N GLU A 331 -7.82 -27.17 -9.55
CA GLU A 331 -6.37 -27.20 -9.70
C GLU A 331 -5.88 -26.07 -10.60
N TYR A 332 -4.84 -25.37 -10.16
CA TYR A 332 -4.19 -24.28 -10.85
C TYR A 332 -2.71 -24.57 -11.07
N MET A 333 -2.12 -23.95 -12.07
CA MET A 333 -0.70 -24.02 -12.37
C MET A 333 0.05 -22.93 -11.59
N HIS A 334 1.07 -23.32 -10.84
CA HIS A 334 2.07 -22.44 -10.26
C HIS A 334 3.23 -22.34 -11.24
N MET A 335 3.37 -21.19 -11.90
CA MET A 335 4.27 -21.04 -13.06
C MET A 335 5.74 -21.20 -12.66
N GLN A 336 6.20 -20.50 -11.65
CA GLN A 336 7.60 -20.55 -11.18
C GLN A 336 7.96 -21.92 -10.59
N GLY A 337 7.02 -22.59 -9.97
CA GLY A 337 7.21 -23.93 -9.41
C GLY A 337 7.05 -25.07 -10.41
N GLY A 338 6.53 -24.80 -11.61
CA GLY A 338 6.28 -25.83 -12.65
C GLY A 338 5.31 -26.93 -12.22
N LYS A 339 4.42 -26.67 -11.26
CA LYS A 339 3.54 -27.68 -10.65
C LYS A 339 2.10 -27.24 -10.65
N THR A 340 1.21 -28.23 -10.76
CA THR A 340 -0.21 -28.02 -10.48
C THR A 340 -0.48 -28.17 -8.99
N LEU A 341 -1.30 -27.31 -8.44
CA LEU A 341 -1.68 -27.34 -7.02
C LEU A 341 -3.12 -26.88 -6.81
N ARG A 342 -3.69 -27.25 -5.67
CA ARG A 342 -4.96 -26.71 -5.19
C ARG A 342 -4.67 -25.66 -4.14
N LEU A 343 -5.33 -24.51 -4.28
CA LEU A 343 -5.21 -23.42 -3.31
C LEU A 343 -6.02 -23.76 -2.05
N ALA A 344 -5.30 -24.05 -0.96
CA ALA A 344 -5.91 -24.51 0.28
C ALA A 344 -6.47 -23.33 1.10
N GLN A 345 -7.63 -23.54 1.71
CA GLN A 345 -8.29 -22.60 2.62
C GLN A 345 -8.35 -21.16 2.08
N PRO A 346 -8.94 -20.97 0.88
CA PRO A 346 -9.04 -19.64 0.32
C PRO A 346 -9.92 -18.77 1.22
N GLN A 347 -9.39 -17.61 1.62
CA GLN A 347 -10.01 -16.73 2.58
C GLN A 347 -10.10 -15.32 2.00
N GLN A 348 -11.18 -14.66 2.35
CA GLN A 348 -11.35 -13.23 2.15
C GLN A 348 -11.29 -12.53 3.50
N LEU A 349 -10.65 -11.38 3.55
CA LEU A 349 -10.52 -10.61 4.78
C LEU A 349 -11.65 -9.58 4.82
N MET A 350 -12.64 -9.82 5.67
CA MET A 350 -13.73 -8.90 5.92
C MET A 350 -13.49 -8.20 7.27
N ALA A 351 -12.85 -7.04 7.23
CA ALA A 351 -12.50 -6.26 8.42
C ALA A 351 -11.72 -7.09 9.47
N GLN A 352 -12.39 -7.62 10.49
CA GLN A 352 -11.79 -8.44 11.55
C GLN A 352 -11.99 -9.94 11.36
N GLU A 353 -12.83 -10.35 10.42
CA GLU A 353 -13.21 -11.74 10.23
C GLU A 353 -12.60 -12.31 8.95
N ARG A 354 -12.22 -13.58 9.00
CA ARG A 354 -11.77 -14.35 7.85
C ARG A 354 -12.91 -15.26 7.42
N ALA A 355 -13.41 -15.05 6.22
CA ALA A 355 -14.44 -15.91 5.63
C ALA A 355 -13.79 -16.83 4.59
N ILE A 356 -14.07 -18.12 4.67
CA ILE A 356 -13.72 -19.07 3.60
C ILE A 356 -14.64 -18.76 2.41
N ILE A 357 -14.04 -18.69 1.22
CA ILE A 357 -14.76 -18.37 -0.01
C ILE A 357 -14.72 -19.54 -0.99
N ASP A 358 -15.79 -19.68 -1.76
CA ASP A 358 -15.87 -20.69 -2.83
C ASP A 358 -15.51 -20.09 -4.19
N THR A 359 -15.77 -18.80 -4.39
CA THR A 359 -15.50 -18.08 -5.64
C THR A 359 -14.98 -16.67 -5.38
N ALA A 360 -14.10 -16.20 -6.28
CA ALA A 360 -13.65 -14.81 -6.36
C ALA A 360 -13.37 -14.45 -7.83
N TYR A 361 -13.30 -13.17 -8.15
CA TYR A 361 -13.22 -12.69 -9.53
C TYR A 361 -12.04 -11.74 -9.72
N ALA A 362 -11.70 -11.47 -10.97
CA ALA A 362 -10.72 -10.44 -11.29
C ALA A 362 -11.02 -9.15 -10.52
N GLY A 363 -10.01 -8.57 -9.88
CA GLY A 363 -10.17 -7.46 -8.96
C GLY A 363 -10.11 -7.85 -7.48
N ASP A 364 -10.53 -9.05 -7.12
CA ASP A 364 -10.47 -9.49 -5.72
C ASP A 364 -9.05 -9.81 -5.26
N ILE A 365 -8.87 -9.73 -3.95
CA ILE A 365 -7.69 -10.20 -3.26
C ILE A 365 -8.11 -11.36 -2.36
N ILE A 366 -7.45 -12.49 -2.52
CA ILE A 366 -7.65 -13.68 -1.71
C ILE A 366 -6.40 -14.03 -0.93
N GLY A 367 -6.57 -14.48 0.31
CA GLY A 367 -5.51 -15.12 1.09
C GLY A 367 -5.63 -16.63 0.99
N VAL A 368 -4.54 -17.33 0.71
CA VAL A 368 -4.51 -18.78 0.69
C VAL A 368 -3.49 -19.30 1.68
N PHE A 369 -3.77 -20.44 2.29
CA PHE A 369 -2.79 -21.11 3.15
C PHE A 369 -1.56 -21.46 2.32
N ASP A 370 -0.38 -21.07 2.80
CA ASP A 370 0.90 -21.33 2.16
C ASP A 370 1.73 -22.32 3.00
N PRO A 371 1.95 -23.54 2.52
CA PRO A 371 2.85 -24.49 3.19
C PRO A 371 4.34 -24.15 3.01
N GLY A 372 4.69 -22.96 2.48
CA GLY A 372 6.05 -22.51 2.23
C GLY A 372 6.51 -22.71 0.77
N ILE A 373 5.57 -22.75 -0.16
CA ILE A 373 5.85 -22.97 -1.60
C ILE A 373 5.76 -21.69 -2.43
N PHE A 374 5.09 -20.64 -1.91
CA PHE A 374 4.93 -19.40 -2.64
C PHE A 374 6.03 -18.40 -2.29
N SER A 375 6.40 -17.62 -3.30
CA SER A 375 7.23 -16.43 -3.21
C SER A 375 6.46 -15.20 -3.69
N ILE A 376 6.86 -14.02 -3.23
CA ILE A 376 6.32 -12.76 -3.74
C ILE A 376 6.68 -12.64 -5.22
N GLY A 377 5.72 -12.30 -6.07
CA GLY A 377 5.86 -12.27 -7.53
C GLY A 377 5.39 -13.54 -8.25
N ASP A 378 5.14 -14.64 -7.53
CA ASP A 378 4.69 -15.88 -8.15
C ASP A 378 3.36 -15.73 -8.89
N THR A 379 3.27 -16.33 -10.05
CA THR A 379 2.09 -16.38 -10.91
C THR A 379 1.34 -17.69 -10.75
N ILE A 380 0.04 -17.59 -10.54
CA ILE A 380 -0.88 -18.72 -10.48
C ILE A 380 -1.93 -18.55 -11.58
N CYS A 381 -2.10 -19.54 -12.43
CA CYS A 381 -3.05 -19.45 -13.53
C CYS A 381 -3.76 -20.78 -13.82
N GLU A 382 -4.74 -20.74 -14.70
CA GLU A 382 -5.43 -21.93 -15.18
C GLU A 382 -4.47 -22.82 -15.99
N LYS A 383 -4.65 -24.13 -15.92
CA LYS A 383 -3.88 -25.09 -16.70
C LYS A 383 -3.94 -24.77 -18.19
N GLY A 384 -2.77 -24.75 -18.85
CA GLY A 384 -2.66 -24.49 -20.27
C GLY A 384 -2.54 -23.01 -20.65
N MET A 385 -2.57 -22.11 -19.66
CA MET A 385 -2.12 -20.73 -19.86
C MET A 385 -0.59 -20.68 -19.77
N ASN A 386 0.04 -19.91 -20.66
CA ASN A 386 1.46 -19.56 -20.56
C ASN A 386 1.56 -18.08 -20.21
N VAL A 387 1.30 -17.77 -18.94
CA VAL A 387 1.26 -16.40 -18.43
C VAL A 387 2.18 -16.30 -17.22
N THR A 388 3.09 -15.34 -17.24
CA THR A 388 3.92 -14.97 -16.10
C THR A 388 3.84 -13.45 -15.93
N PHE A 389 3.34 -12.98 -14.79
CA PHE A 389 3.33 -11.56 -14.52
C PHE A 389 4.73 -11.04 -14.27
N GLU A 390 4.96 -9.77 -14.62
CA GLU A 390 6.23 -9.12 -14.30
C GLU A 390 6.51 -9.23 -12.80
N GLY A 391 7.74 -9.60 -12.47
CA GLY A 391 8.20 -9.74 -11.09
C GLY A 391 8.06 -8.43 -10.31
N ILE A 392 7.86 -8.54 -9.00
CA ILE A 392 7.85 -7.40 -8.11
C ILE A 392 9.30 -7.08 -7.72
N PRO A 393 9.86 -5.93 -8.11
CA PRO A 393 11.24 -5.61 -7.80
C PRO A 393 11.48 -5.49 -6.31
N THR A 394 12.60 -6.02 -5.86
CA THR A 394 13.07 -5.90 -4.47
C THR A 394 13.96 -4.68 -4.34
N PHE A 395 13.69 -3.79 -3.38
CA PHE A 395 14.53 -2.63 -3.13
C PHE A 395 15.89 -3.03 -2.55
N ALA A 396 16.93 -2.33 -2.99
CA ALA A 396 18.25 -2.50 -2.40
C ALA A 396 18.23 -2.03 -0.93
N PRO A 397 18.76 -2.82 0.03
CA PRO A 397 18.89 -2.38 1.40
C PRO A 397 19.85 -1.19 1.52
N GLU A 398 19.52 -0.28 2.44
CA GLU A 398 20.34 0.90 2.77
C GLU A 398 21.09 0.72 4.10
N HIS A 399 20.66 -0.22 4.95
CA HIS A 399 21.24 -0.47 6.27
C HIS A 399 21.52 -1.95 6.46
N PHE A 400 22.70 -2.26 7.03
CA PHE A 400 23.16 -3.63 7.23
C PHE A 400 23.55 -3.88 8.67
N ALA A 401 23.25 -5.06 9.17
CA ALA A 401 23.69 -5.52 10.48
C ALA A 401 23.97 -7.02 10.47
N ALA A 402 25.02 -7.40 11.20
CA ALA A 402 25.25 -8.78 11.57
C ALA A 402 24.32 -9.14 12.75
N VAL A 403 23.62 -10.24 12.63
CA VAL A 403 22.63 -10.70 13.62
C VAL A 403 23.00 -12.08 14.13
N GLU A 404 23.13 -12.20 15.44
CA GLU A 404 23.46 -13.43 16.14
C GLU A 404 22.39 -13.76 17.18
N ARG A 405 22.12 -15.06 17.40
CA ARG A 405 21.30 -15.52 18.51
C ARG A 405 22.07 -15.42 19.83
N VAL A 406 21.40 -14.98 20.89
CA VAL A 406 21.98 -14.93 22.24
C VAL A 406 22.14 -16.34 22.82
N ASP A 407 21.12 -17.18 22.64
CA ASP A 407 21.10 -18.55 23.11
C ASP A 407 21.42 -19.53 21.97
N THR A 408 22.57 -20.20 22.07
CA THR A 408 23.04 -21.17 21.07
C THR A 408 22.12 -22.38 20.92
N MET A 409 21.34 -22.75 21.96
CA MET A 409 20.39 -23.87 21.92
C MET A 409 19.17 -23.57 21.01
N LYS A 410 18.89 -22.31 20.73
CA LYS A 410 17.75 -21.88 19.90
C LYS A 410 18.08 -21.76 18.41
N ARG A 411 19.10 -22.45 17.93
CA ARG A 411 19.56 -22.40 16.54
C ARG A 411 18.42 -22.67 15.53
N LYS A 412 17.68 -23.75 15.70
CA LYS A 412 16.59 -24.11 14.76
C LYS A 412 15.46 -23.08 14.73
N GLN A 413 15.11 -22.51 15.89
CA GLN A 413 14.10 -21.47 15.99
C GLN A 413 14.57 -20.17 15.33
N PHE A 414 15.85 -19.82 15.51
CA PHE A 414 16.46 -18.66 14.87
C PHE A 414 16.47 -18.80 13.35
N GLU A 415 17.02 -19.89 12.82
CA GLU A 415 17.09 -20.15 11.38
C GLU A 415 15.68 -20.14 10.74
N LYS A 416 14.71 -20.81 11.38
CA LYS A 416 13.33 -20.80 10.92
C LYS A 416 12.71 -19.40 10.94
N GLY A 417 12.89 -18.67 12.03
CA GLY A 417 12.28 -17.34 12.22
C GLY A 417 12.84 -16.32 11.23
N ILE A 418 14.16 -16.25 11.12
CA ILE A 418 14.80 -15.27 10.23
C ILE A 418 14.50 -15.54 8.76
N MET A 419 14.49 -16.83 8.36
CA MET A 419 14.11 -17.22 7.00
C MET A 419 12.65 -16.87 6.68
N GLN A 420 11.74 -17.14 7.61
CA GLN A 420 10.33 -16.86 7.40
C GLN A 420 10.06 -15.35 7.29
N ILE A 421 10.68 -14.53 8.14
CA ILE A 421 10.57 -13.06 8.09
C ILE A 421 11.18 -12.51 6.80
N ALA A 422 12.28 -13.10 6.29
CA ALA A 422 12.86 -12.75 5.01
C ALA A 422 11.94 -13.11 3.82
N GLN A 423 11.31 -14.28 3.85
CA GLN A 423 10.36 -14.70 2.81
C GLN A 423 9.08 -13.85 2.76
N GLU A 424 8.71 -13.21 3.87
CA GLU A 424 7.65 -12.19 3.90
C GLU A 424 8.12 -10.85 3.27
N GLY A 425 9.42 -10.72 2.99
CA GLY A 425 10.03 -9.51 2.45
C GLY A 425 10.20 -8.38 3.47
N ALA A 426 10.06 -8.67 4.77
CA ALA A 426 10.27 -7.67 5.81
C ALA A 426 11.76 -7.31 6.02
N ILE A 427 12.65 -8.21 5.66
CA ILE A 427 14.11 -8.07 5.69
C ILE A 427 14.73 -8.83 4.52
N GLN A 428 15.97 -8.52 4.18
CA GLN A 428 16.80 -9.33 3.31
C GLN A 428 17.92 -9.99 4.12
N ILE A 429 18.23 -11.23 3.82
CA ILE A 429 19.27 -11.99 4.52
C ILE A 429 20.38 -12.41 3.56
N PHE A 430 21.60 -12.27 4.04
CA PHE A 430 22.80 -12.60 3.31
C PHE A 430 23.72 -13.45 4.18
N HIS A 431 24.53 -14.27 3.52
CA HIS A 431 25.58 -15.06 4.18
C HIS A 431 26.88 -14.99 3.40
N GLU A 432 27.98 -15.13 4.08
CA GLU A 432 29.27 -15.23 3.41
C GLU A 432 29.44 -16.64 2.83
N PRO A 433 29.84 -16.76 1.56
CA PRO A 433 30.15 -18.07 0.97
C PRO A 433 31.30 -18.74 1.75
N TYR A 434 31.14 -20.04 2.01
CA TYR A 434 32.15 -20.89 2.70
C TYR A 434 32.38 -20.62 4.19
N THR A 435 31.66 -19.70 4.81
CA THR A 435 31.68 -19.53 6.26
C THR A 435 30.48 -20.25 6.88
N GLY A 436 30.66 -20.80 8.09
CA GLY A 436 29.53 -21.46 8.79
C GLY A 436 28.41 -20.48 9.12
N VAL A 437 27.17 -20.96 9.20
CA VAL A 437 25.94 -20.16 9.43
C VAL A 437 25.84 -19.66 10.88
N GLU A 438 26.91 -19.12 11.46
CA GLU A 438 26.85 -18.59 12.82
C GLU A 438 26.37 -17.14 12.86
N GLU A 439 26.74 -16.34 11.89
CA GLU A 439 26.39 -14.93 11.74
C GLU A 439 25.58 -14.74 10.45
N VAL A 440 24.40 -14.14 10.55
CA VAL A 440 23.56 -13.77 9.40
C VAL A 440 23.63 -12.28 9.20
N ILE A 441 23.97 -11.85 7.98
CA ILE A 441 23.91 -10.44 7.61
C ILE A 441 22.48 -10.11 7.20
N VAL A 442 21.89 -9.12 7.85
CA VAL A 442 20.54 -8.63 7.56
C VAL A 442 20.65 -7.26 6.92
N GLY A 443 20.01 -7.10 5.78
CA GLY A 443 19.81 -5.83 5.09
C GLY A 443 18.38 -5.36 5.19
N VAL A 444 18.17 -4.06 5.40
CA VAL A 444 16.87 -3.41 5.50
C VAL A 444 16.88 -2.05 4.80
N VAL A 445 15.72 -1.60 4.35
CA VAL A 445 15.56 -0.27 3.75
C VAL A 445 15.57 0.82 4.83
N GLY A 446 14.99 0.54 6.00
CA GLY A 446 14.95 1.48 7.12
C GLY A 446 15.24 0.83 8.46
N VAL A 447 15.80 1.62 9.38
CA VAL A 447 16.30 1.11 10.68
C VAL A 447 15.23 0.52 11.60
N LEU A 448 13.97 0.97 11.48
CA LEU A 448 12.86 0.41 12.27
C LEU A 448 12.58 -1.06 11.94
N GLN A 449 12.91 -1.52 10.73
CA GLN A 449 12.75 -2.94 10.36
C GLN A 449 13.62 -3.86 11.24
N PHE A 450 14.76 -3.39 11.74
CA PHE A 450 15.55 -4.15 12.71
C PHE A 450 14.83 -4.32 14.05
N GLU A 451 14.13 -3.30 14.53
CA GLU A 451 13.35 -3.39 15.77
C GLU A 451 12.15 -4.34 15.60
N VAL A 452 11.52 -4.31 14.43
CA VAL A 452 10.46 -5.27 14.08
C VAL A 452 11.01 -6.69 14.04
N LEU A 453 12.19 -6.91 13.45
CA LEU A 453 12.87 -8.20 13.42
C LEU A 453 13.13 -8.74 14.84
N GLU A 454 13.72 -7.89 15.71
CA GLU A 454 14.03 -8.26 17.10
C GLU A 454 12.74 -8.61 17.87
N TYR A 455 11.72 -7.76 17.75
CA TYR A 455 10.42 -8.00 18.37
C TYR A 455 9.77 -9.31 17.90
N ARG A 456 9.76 -9.55 16.59
CA ARG A 456 9.14 -10.75 16.01
C ARG A 456 9.90 -12.03 16.37
N LEU A 457 11.23 -12.05 16.28
CA LEU A 457 12.03 -13.20 16.70
C LEU A 457 11.79 -13.56 18.16
N LYS A 458 11.68 -12.53 19.03
CA LYS A 458 11.39 -12.74 20.45
C LYS A 458 9.96 -13.22 20.69
N SER A 459 8.96 -12.55 20.13
CA SER A 459 7.53 -12.79 20.43
C SER A 459 6.96 -14.04 19.74
N GLU A 460 7.43 -14.35 18.51
CA GLU A 460 6.90 -15.44 17.69
C GLU A 460 7.73 -16.72 17.80
N TYR A 461 9.05 -16.59 17.95
CA TYR A 461 9.99 -17.72 17.95
C TYR A 461 10.71 -17.93 19.30
N GLY A 462 10.55 -16.99 20.23
CA GLY A 462 11.19 -17.04 21.55
C GLY A 462 12.71 -16.87 21.50
N VAL A 463 13.24 -16.17 20.50
CA VAL A 463 14.67 -15.99 20.26
C VAL A 463 15.08 -14.56 20.54
N ASP A 464 15.99 -14.36 21.47
CA ASP A 464 16.68 -13.08 21.67
C ASP A 464 17.91 -13.03 20.78
N ILE A 465 18.15 -11.87 20.16
CA ILE A 465 19.27 -11.64 19.25
C ILE A 465 20.18 -10.52 19.72
N ARG A 466 21.43 -10.54 19.24
CA ARG A 466 22.36 -9.40 19.26
C ARG A 466 22.53 -8.89 17.87
N ARG A 467 22.54 -7.56 17.72
CA ARG A 467 22.72 -6.87 16.47
C ARG A 467 24.00 -6.03 16.52
N ARG A 468 24.82 -6.13 15.49
CA ARG A 468 26.02 -5.32 15.29
C ARG A 468 25.90 -4.63 13.93
N SER A 469 25.77 -3.31 13.92
CA SER A 469 25.71 -2.51 12.69
C SER A 469 26.96 -2.71 11.84
N MET A 470 26.79 -2.74 10.53
CA MET A 470 27.85 -2.87 9.54
C MET A 470 27.96 -1.59 8.71
N PRO A 471 29.14 -1.24 8.20
CA PRO A 471 29.37 0.04 7.52
C PRO A 471 29.00 0.02 6.03
N TYR A 472 28.14 -0.90 5.60
CA TYR A 472 27.72 -0.99 4.20
C TYR A 472 26.51 -0.10 3.95
N GLU A 473 26.52 0.57 2.80
CA GLU A 473 25.46 1.47 2.35
C GLU A 473 24.92 1.08 0.97
N VAL A 474 25.68 0.28 0.22
CA VAL A 474 25.33 -0.06 -1.16
C VAL A 474 25.49 -1.56 -1.38
N VAL A 475 24.47 -2.16 -1.99
CA VAL A 475 24.52 -3.55 -2.47
C VAL A 475 24.37 -3.59 -3.99
N ARG A 476 25.08 -4.52 -4.63
CA ARG A 476 24.97 -4.80 -6.06
C ARG A 476 24.93 -6.30 -6.32
N TRP A 477 24.04 -6.73 -7.18
CA TRP A 477 23.98 -8.10 -7.69
C TRP A 477 25.00 -8.29 -8.78
N VAL A 478 25.73 -9.41 -8.74
CA VAL A 478 26.70 -9.79 -9.79
C VAL A 478 25.93 -10.53 -10.88
N GLU A 479 25.88 -9.96 -12.09
CA GLU A 479 25.15 -10.56 -13.22
C GLU A 479 25.91 -11.69 -13.92
N ASN A 480 27.22 -11.65 -13.82
CA ASN A 480 28.08 -12.62 -14.49
C ASN A 480 27.98 -13.99 -13.81
N GLU A 481 27.41 -14.99 -14.48
CA GLU A 481 27.31 -16.36 -13.96
C GLU A 481 28.67 -17.04 -13.83
N ASP A 482 29.60 -16.76 -14.76
CA ASP A 482 30.90 -17.44 -14.88
C ASP A 482 32.08 -16.67 -14.24
N ILE A 483 31.84 -15.54 -13.56
CA ILE A 483 32.92 -14.74 -12.99
C ILE A 483 33.43 -15.33 -11.66
N ASP A 484 34.73 -15.51 -11.55
CA ASP A 484 35.32 -15.86 -10.24
C ASP A 484 35.48 -14.62 -9.36
N ILE A 485 34.50 -14.44 -8.47
CA ILE A 485 34.42 -13.28 -7.57
C ILE A 485 35.64 -13.16 -6.67
N LYS A 486 36.34 -14.28 -6.36
CA LYS A 486 37.56 -14.27 -5.55
C LYS A 486 38.76 -13.63 -6.27
N SER A 487 38.72 -13.66 -7.60
CA SER A 487 39.80 -13.06 -8.41
C SER A 487 39.59 -11.56 -8.67
N LEU A 488 38.45 -10.98 -8.28
CA LEU A 488 38.16 -9.58 -8.50
C LEU A 488 39.04 -8.65 -7.65
N ASN A 489 39.45 -7.55 -8.26
CA ASN A 489 40.16 -6.46 -7.58
C ASN A 489 39.12 -5.57 -6.88
N LEU A 490 38.79 -5.91 -5.63
CA LEU A 490 37.86 -5.17 -4.79
C LEU A 490 38.61 -4.38 -3.71
N THR A 491 37.97 -3.35 -3.18
CA THR A 491 38.49 -2.68 -1.99
C THR A 491 38.43 -3.60 -0.77
N SER A 492 39.34 -3.43 0.19
CA SER A 492 39.41 -4.32 1.38
C SER A 492 38.18 -4.32 2.26
N ASP A 493 37.33 -3.33 2.13
CA ASP A 493 36.08 -3.13 2.84
C ASP A 493 34.85 -3.60 2.04
N THR A 494 35.04 -4.05 0.80
CA THR A 494 33.98 -4.71 0.01
C THR A 494 33.79 -6.15 0.47
N LYS A 495 32.56 -6.58 0.66
CA LYS A 495 32.23 -7.93 1.10
C LYS A 495 31.41 -8.68 0.04
N TRP A 496 31.86 -9.88 -0.31
CA TRP A 496 31.09 -10.81 -1.11
C TRP A 496 30.13 -11.60 -0.23
N VAL A 497 28.86 -11.63 -0.60
CA VAL A 497 27.79 -12.37 0.08
C VAL A 497 26.89 -13.08 -0.93
N GLN A 498 26.10 -14.02 -0.42
CA GLN A 498 25.01 -14.65 -1.18
C GLN A 498 23.69 -14.40 -0.47
N ASP A 499 22.61 -14.19 -1.25
CA ASP A 499 21.25 -14.17 -0.73
C ASP A 499 20.74 -15.60 -0.45
N PHE A 500 19.50 -15.72 0.05
CA PHE A 500 18.91 -17.01 0.35
C PHE A 500 18.57 -17.86 -0.90
N ARG A 501 18.62 -17.29 -2.09
CA ARG A 501 18.45 -17.97 -3.39
C ARG A 501 19.78 -18.40 -4.00
N GLY A 502 20.90 -18.01 -3.41
CA GLY A 502 22.25 -18.33 -3.88
C GLY A 502 22.79 -17.33 -4.88
N ASN A 503 22.13 -16.19 -5.12
CA ASN A 503 22.64 -15.14 -5.99
C ASN A 503 23.85 -14.47 -5.33
N ASN A 504 24.86 -14.14 -6.15
CA ASN A 504 26.06 -13.47 -5.68
C ASN A 504 25.87 -11.95 -5.62
N LEU A 505 26.26 -11.33 -4.51
CA LEU A 505 26.18 -9.90 -4.29
C LEU A 505 27.46 -9.37 -3.69
N LEU A 506 27.70 -8.09 -3.94
CA LEU A 506 28.80 -7.32 -3.31
C LEU A 506 28.19 -6.21 -2.45
N LEU A 507 28.63 -6.16 -1.18
CA LEU A 507 28.31 -5.09 -0.24
C LEU A 507 29.44 -4.07 -0.24
N PHE A 508 29.12 -2.81 -0.46
CA PHE A 508 30.06 -1.69 -0.54
C PHE A 508 29.81 -0.66 0.56
N THR A 509 30.85 -0.05 1.06
CA THR A 509 30.77 1.02 2.06
C THR A 509 30.44 2.39 1.46
N SER A 510 30.56 2.55 0.14
CA SER A 510 30.23 3.78 -0.57
C SER A 510 30.03 3.56 -2.08
N PRO A 511 29.36 4.49 -2.79
CA PRO A 511 29.28 4.47 -4.25
C PRO A 511 30.65 4.53 -4.95
N TRP A 512 31.66 5.12 -4.31
CA TRP A 512 33.04 5.14 -4.85
C TRP A 512 33.59 3.73 -5.00
N CYS A 513 33.38 2.85 -4.01
CA CYS A 513 33.85 1.45 -4.06
C CYS A 513 33.19 0.67 -5.22
N VAL A 514 31.93 0.96 -5.56
CA VAL A 514 31.27 0.38 -6.74
C VAL A 514 32.00 0.79 -8.02
N ASN A 515 32.25 2.09 -8.19
CA ASN A 515 32.96 2.62 -9.36
C ASN A 515 34.37 2.05 -9.48
N TRP A 516 35.06 1.90 -8.34
CA TRP A 516 36.38 1.25 -8.29
C TRP A 516 36.30 -0.20 -8.78
N ALA A 517 35.35 -0.99 -8.28
CA ALA A 517 35.16 -2.38 -8.69
C ALA A 517 34.93 -2.50 -10.20
N LEU A 518 34.08 -1.66 -10.77
CA LEU A 518 33.81 -1.64 -12.21
C LEU A 518 35.03 -1.23 -13.05
N GLN A 519 35.81 -0.25 -12.59
CA GLN A 519 37.00 0.21 -13.32
C GLN A 519 38.16 -0.78 -13.28
N LYS A 520 38.29 -1.56 -12.20
CA LYS A 520 39.42 -2.48 -12.00
C LYS A 520 39.17 -3.89 -12.50
N ASN A 521 37.93 -4.22 -12.83
CA ASN A 521 37.55 -5.55 -13.29
C ASN A 521 36.79 -5.43 -14.63
N GLU A 522 37.53 -5.59 -15.71
CA GLU A 522 36.97 -5.55 -17.06
C GLU A 522 35.92 -6.68 -17.23
N GLY A 523 34.75 -6.34 -17.73
CA GLY A 523 33.66 -7.28 -17.93
C GLY A 523 32.77 -7.54 -16.73
N LEU A 524 33.08 -6.99 -15.52
CA LEU A 524 32.20 -7.10 -14.36
C LEU A 524 30.90 -6.31 -14.59
N GLN A 525 29.76 -7.00 -14.44
CA GLN A 525 28.44 -6.43 -14.58
C GLN A 525 27.72 -6.46 -13.22
N LEU A 526 27.30 -5.27 -12.76
CA LEU A 526 26.62 -5.09 -11.47
C LEU A 526 25.25 -4.46 -11.68
N ARG A 527 24.23 -5.03 -11.05
CA ARG A 527 22.85 -4.50 -11.05
C ARG A 527 22.46 -3.87 -9.72
N GLU A 528 21.56 -2.89 -9.78
CA GLU A 528 20.96 -2.26 -8.61
C GLU A 528 19.73 -3.01 -8.06
N PHE A 529 19.08 -3.80 -8.89
CA PHE A 529 17.85 -4.52 -8.57
C PHE A 529 17.97 -5.99 -8.96
N ASN A 530 17.32 -6.85 -8.17
CA ASN A 530 17.07 -8.22 -8.60
C ASN A 530 15.87 -8.21 -9.57
N ARG A 531 16.04 -8.76 -10.76
CA ARG A 531 14.96 -9.03 -11.72
C ARG A 531 14.69 -10.53 -11.72
N ASP A 532 14.03 -11.01 -10.71
CA ASP A 532 13.48 -12.37 -10.74
C ASP A 532 12.07 -12.39 -11.33
#